data_2fa9e5db5323ecd7be3b2d38038a7592
#
_entry.id   2fa9e5db5323ecd7be3b2d38038a7592
#
_cell.length_a   1.000
_cell.length_b   1.000
_cell.length_c   1.000
_cell.angle_alpha   90.00
_cell.angle_beta   90.00
_cell.angle_gamma   90.00
#
_symmetry.space_group_name_H-M   'P 1'
#
loop_
_entity.id
_entity.type
_entity.pdbx_description
1 polymer ?
#
loop_
_entity_poly.entity_id
_entity_poly.type
_entity_poly.pdbx_seq_one_letter_code
_entity_poly.pdbx_strand_id
1 'polypeptide(L)' 'MMYPRQPTKPTPIEDVSAGSLIVREGATWRVESNLITPGRPAYRTLTLRGGHAGAQKGSYCTAPAGSIVIVRTN' A
#
# COMPACT_ATOMS: atom_id res chain seq x y z
N MET A 1 13.19 22.06 16.68
CA MET A 1 12.62 20.76 17.12
C MET A 1 12.19 19.96 15.92
N MET A 2 12.66 18.75 15.85
CA MET A 2 12.29 17.86 14.77
C MET A 2 11.23 16.88 15.27
N TYR A 3 10.18 16.75 14.50
CA TYR A 3 9.18 15.73 14.77
C TYR A 3 9.69 14.39 14.26
N PRO A 4 9.50 13.32 15.03
CA PRO A 4 9.86 12.01 14.52
C PRO A 4 9.03 11.69 13.29
N ARG A 5 9.70 11.25 12.25
CA ARG A 5 9.01 10.76 11.07
C ARG A 5 8.60 9.34 11.32
N GLN A 6 7.44 8.99 10.77
CA GLN A 6 7.06 7.60 10.71
C GLN A 6 8.05 6.90 9.79
N PRO A 7 8.70 5.83 10.25
CA PRO A 7 9.62 5.11 9.38
C PRO A 7 8.90 4.56 8.17
N THR A 8 9.55 4.64 7.03
CA THR A 8 9.01 4.07 5.80
C THR A 8 10.07 3.23 5.13
N LYS A 9 9.64 2.31 4.30
CA LYS A 9 10.52 1.42 3.57
C LYS A 9 9.97 1.22 2.17
N PRO A 10 10.76 1.53 1.12
CA PRO A 10 10.37 1.17 -0.24
C PRO A 10 10.32 -0.34 -0.35
N THR A 11 9.21 -0.86 -0.88
CA THR A 11 8.97 -2.30 -0.93
C THR A 11 8.38 -2.66 -2.27
N PRO A 12 8.90 -3.69 -2.95
CA PRO A 12 8.26 -4.17 -4.17
C PRO A 12 6.82 -4.58 -3.88
N ILE A 13 5.92 -4.25 -4.78
CA ILE A 13 4.48 -4.46 -4.54
C ILE A 13 4.15 -5.92 -4.21
N GLU A 14 4.86 -6.87 -4.81
CA GLU A 14 4.61 -8.29 -4.57
C GLU A 14 4.99 -8.71 -3.15
N ASP A 15 5.81 -7.92 -2.46
CA ASP A 15 6.26 -8.22 -1.10
C ASP A 15 5.45 -7.51 -0.03
N VAL A 16 4.43 -6.77 -0.41
CA VAL A 16 3.59 -6.04 0.56
C VAL A 16 2.59 -7.01 1.16
N SER A 17 2.65 -7.17 2.48
CA SER A 17 1.78 -8.10 3.19
C SER A 17 0.43 -7.48 3.53
N ALA A 18 -0.60 -8.32 3.59
CA ALA A 18 -1.89 -7.88 4.13
C ALA A 18 -1.69 -7.41 5.58
N GLY A 19 -2.36 -6.35 5.94
CA GLY A 19 -2.20 -5.72 7.25
C GLY A 19 -1.18 -4.60 7.28
N SER A 20 -0.34 -4.48 6.26
CA SER A 20 0.64 -3.40 6.18
C SER A 20 -0.04 -2.06 5.97
N LEU A 21 0.62 -1.01 6.43
CA LEU A 21 0.20 0.36 6.13
C LEU A 21 1.09 0.90 5.03
N ILE A 22 0.48 1.49 4.02
CA ILE A 22 1.23 2.11 2.93
C ILE A 22 0.86 3.59 2.82
N VAL A 23 1.79 4.35 2.27
CA VAL A 23 1.56 5.78 2.00
C VAL A 23 1.30 5.92 0.50
N ARG A 24 0.18 6.54 0.17
CA ARG A 24 -0.21 6.73 -1.22
C ARG A 24 -1.02 8.00 -1.34
N GLU A 25 -0.61 8.88 -2.24
CA GLU A 25 -1.31 10.14 -2.51
C GLU A 25 -1.53 10.97 -1.25
N GLY A 26 -0.51 11.05 -0.41
CA GLY A 26 -0.56 11.86 0.80
C GLY A 26 -1.38 11.26 1.94
N ALA A 27 -1.82 10.03 1.81
CA ALA A 27 -2.65 9.38 2.83
C ALA A 27 -2.08 8.01 3.17
N THR A 28 -2.46 7.51 4.34
CA THR A 28 -2.07 6.18 4.80
C THR A 28 -3.23 5.22 4.58
N TRP A 29 -2.93 4.07 3.98
CA TRP A 29 -3.91 3.04 3.68
C TRP A 29 -3.49 1.73 4.30
N ARG A 30 -4.46 0.95 4.75
CA ARG A 30 -4.20 -0.43 5.18
C ARG A 30 -4.42 -1.36 4.00
N VAL A 31 -3.46 -2.25 3.77
CA VAL A 31 -3.58 -3.27 2.74
C VAL A 31 -4.45 -4.41 3.29
N GLU A 32 -5.56 -4.68 2.62
CA GLU A 32 -6.44 -5.79 3.01
C GLU A 32 -6.06 -7.08 2.29
N SER A 33 -5.61 -6.96 1.06
CA SER A 33 -5.15 -8.14 0.31
C SER A 33 -4.14 -7.72 -0.74
N ASN A 34 -3.32 -8.68 -1.15
CA ASN A 34 -2.33 -8.50 -2.19
C ASN A 34 -2.40 -9.74 -3.08
N LEU A 35 -2.99 -9.59 -4.26
CA LEU A 35 -3.25 -10.71 -5.13
C LEU A 35 -2.69 -10.45 -6.51
N ILE A 36 -2.37 -11.54 -7.21
CA ILE A 36 -2.06 -11.45 -8.64
C ILE A 36 -3.31 -10.98 -9.35
N THR A 37 -3.16 -9.98 -10.21
CA THR A 37 -4.29 -9.40 -10.93
C THR A 37 -4.87 -10.43 -11.90
N PRO A 38 -6.17 -10.74 -11.81
CA PRO A 38 -6.79 -11.70 -12.72
C PRO A 38 -6.58 -11.31 -14.18
N GLY A 39 -6.14 -12.26 -14.98
CA GLY A 39 -5.89 -12.04 -16.40
C GLY A 39 -4.61 -11.27 -16.70
N ARG A 40 -3.87 -10.83 -15.69
CA ARG A 40 -2.62 -10.07 -15.87
C ARG A 40 -1.58 -10.54 -14.85
N PRO A 41 -0.97 -11.70 -15.07
CA PRO A 41 -0.11 -12.31 -14.05
C PRO A 41 1.14 -11.50 -13.70
N ALA A 42 1.54 -10.57 -14.55
CA ALA A 42 2.67 -9.70 -14.25
C ALA A 42 2.30 -8.53 -13.34
N TYR A 43 1.03 -8.40 -12.96
CA TYR A 43 0.53 -7.30 -12.16
C TYR A 43 0.03 -7.79 -10.82
N ARG A 44 0.12 -6.91 -9.82
CA ARG A 44 -0.44 -7.13 -8.49
C ARG A 44 -1.53 -6.12 -8.20
N THR A 45 -2.56 -6.54 -7.49
CA THR A 45 -3.62 -5.65 -7.03
C THR A 45 -3.66 -5.67 -5.52
N LEU A 46 -3.48 -4.51 -4.92
CA LEU A 46 -3.67 -4.31 -3.49
C LEU A 46 -5.06 -3.77 -3.26
N THR A 47 -5.82 -4.42 -2.38
CA THR A 47 -7.09 -3.87 -1.91
C THR A 47 -6.78 -3.04 -0.67
N LEU A 48 -7.23 -1.81 -0.67
CA LEU A 48 -6.86 -0.82 0.33
C LEU A 48 -8.07 -0.33 1.10
N ARG A 49 -7.86 0.02 2.36
CA ARG A 49 -8.86 0.60 3.22
C ARG A 49 -8.28 1.77 3.98
N GLY A 50 -9.04 2.84 4.12
CA GLY A 50 -8.60 4.00 4.87
C GLY A 50 -8.46 5.22 3.99
N GLY A 51 -7.28 5.84 3.97
CA GLY A 51 -7.03 7.05 3.23
C GLY A 51 -7.20 8.27 4.11
N HIS A 52 -7.92 9.27 3.61
CA HIS A 52 -8.07 10.52 4.35
C HIS A 52 -8.94 10.36 5.59
N ALA A 53 -8.76 11.28 6.52
CA ALA A 53 -9.39 11.28 7.82
C ALA A 53 -10.90 11.04 7.71
N GLY A 54 -11.39 10.11 8.52
CA GLY A 54 -12.80 9.80 8.59
C GLY A 54 -13.33 8.92 7.50
N ALA A 55 -12.53 8.62 6.49
CA ALA A 55 -13.01 7.85 5.36
C ALA A 55 -12.82 6.36 5.63
N GLN A 56 -13.91 5.62 5.67
CA GLN A 56 -13.87 4.17 5.61
C GLN A 56 -13.88 3.75 4.14
N LYS A 57 -12.98 4.33 3.39
CA LYS A 57 -13.00 4.24 1.96
C LYS A 57 -12.19 3.06 1.49
N GLY A 58 -12.72 2.32 0.52
CA GLY A 58 -11.98 1.28 -0.16
C GLY A 58 -11.36 1.81 -1.44
N SER A 59 -10.24 1.25 -1.81
CA SER A 59 -9.57 1.60 -3.05
C SER A 59 -8.73 0.42 -3.52
N TYR A 60 -8.20 0.52 -4.72
CA TYR A 60 -7.32 -0.48 -5.29
C TYR A 60 -6.05 0.18 -5.80
N CYS A 61 -4.97 -0.58 -5.74
CA CYS A 61 -3.71 -0.17 -6.35
C CYS A 61 -3.23 -1.33 -7.19
N THR A 62 -3.20 -1.15 -8.51
CA THR A 62 -2.74 -2.18 -9.43
C THR A 62 -1.49 -1.68 -10.13
N ALA A 63 -0.44 -2.48 -10.11
CA ALA A 63 0.82 -2.11 -10.73
C ALA A 63 1.61 -3.37 -11.09
N PRO A 64 2.56 -3.25 -12.03
CA PRO A 64 3.44 -4.37 -12.36
C PRO A 64 4.25 -4.83 -11.16
N ALA A 65 4.53 -6.12 -11.09
CA ALA A 65 5.46 -6.68 -10.11
C ALA A 65 6.79 -5.93 -10.20
N GLY A 66 7.40 -5.66 -9.05
CA GLY A 66 8.61 -4.87 -8.97
C GLY A 66 8.37 -3.38 -8.76
N SER A 67 7.14 -2.90 -8.96
CA SER A 67 6.79 -1.51 -8.66
C SER A 67 6.97 -1.25 -7.17
N ILE A 68 7.49 -0.07 -6.83
CA ILE A 68 7.81 0.24 -5.45
C ILE A 68 6.63 0.89 -4.75
N VAL A 69 6.30 0.37 -3.58
CA VAL A 69 5.26 0.89 -2.70
C VAL A 69 5.94 1.34 -1.41
N ILE A 70 5.52 2.46 -0.86
CA ILE A 70 6.10 2.98 0.37
C ILE A 70 5.30 2.42 1.55
N VAL A 71 5.95 1.56 2.33
CA VAL A 71 5.34 0.90 3.48
C VAL A 71 5.79 1.59 4.76
N ARG A 72 4.86 1.79 5.68
CA ARG A 72 5.19 2.31 7.01
C ARG A 72 5.62 1.15 7.89
N THR A 73 6.70 1.34 8.60
CA THR A 73 7.37 0.26 9.33
C THR A 73 7.42 0.49 10.84
N ASN A 74 6.57 1.30 11.38
CA ASN A 74 6.62 1.52 12.83
C ASN A 74 6.00 0.38 13.63
#